data_d4586dbbdd65104f08171a337f8f4368
#
_entry.id   d4586dbbdd65104f08171a337f8f4368
#
_cell.length_a   1.000
_cell.length_b   1.000
_cell.length_c   1.000
_cell.angle_alpha   90.00
_cell.angle_beta   90.00
_cell.angle_gamma   90.00
#
_symmetry.space_group_name_H-M   'P 1'
#
loop_
_entity.id
_entity.type
_entity.pdbx_description
1 polymer ?
#
loop_
_entity_poly.entity_id
_entity_poly.type
_entity_poly.pdbx_seq_one_letter_code
_entity_poly.pdbx_strand_id
1 'polypeptide(L)'
;MIPFREREGVRRKFLFLLFSCLLSVSLSAQTYQELSEKAVECVGKDSLVQAEDLLKQALKLEPKNAHNALLFSNLGLVQRKLGRYNDAVESYTYALNIAPLAVPILLNRAAIYLEQGMQDKAYVDYCQVMDVDKKNTEALLMRAYIYMLRRDYKGARLDYQRLLEIDPKNYNGRLGLATLEQKENKFREALDILNQLLVEFPEDAVLYVARADVERDMKHDDLALVDLDEAIRLAPDSMDAYLLRGDIYLDQKKKSLAKADFEKAISLGVPPADVHEQMQQCK
;
A
#
# COMPACT_ATOMS: atom_id res chain seq x y z
N MET A 1 -1.53 44.86 -60.55
CA MET A 1 -0.16 44.42 -60.18
C MET A 1 0.23 45.14 -58.93
N ILE A 2 0.38 44.37 -57.82
CA ILE A 2 0.78 44.93 -56.52
C ILE A 2 2.32 45.11 -56.59
N PRO A 3 2.87 46.25 -56.17
CA PRO A 3 4.29 46.53 -56.28
C PRO A 3 5.13 45.60 -55.43
N PHE A 4 6.27 45.19 -55.94
CA PHE A 4 7.20 44.20 -55.36
C PHE A 4 7.61 44.52 -53.93
N ARG A 5 7.61 45.77 -53.51
CA ARG A 5 7.97 46.23 -52.14
C ARG A 5 6.93 45.89 -51.07
N GLU A 6 5.65 45.75 -51.40
CA GLU A 6 4.61 45.36 -50.44
C GLU A 6 4.62 43.88 -50.14
N ARG A 7 5.06 43.02 -51.06
CA ARG A 7 5.16 41.59 -50.87
C ARG A 7 6.26 41.18 -49.84
N GLU A 8 7.34 41.91 -49.77
CA GLU A 8 8.41 41.68 -48.81
C GLU A 8 7.99 42.11 -47.39
N GLY A 9 7.22 43.18 -47.25
CA GLY A 9 6.70 43.63 -45.96
C GLY A 9 5.70 42.67 -45.35
N VAL A 10 4.84 42.06 -46.17
CA VAL A 10 3.86 41.05 -45.72
C VAL A 10 4.57 39.72 -45.35
N ARG A 11 5.55 39.30 -46.20
CA ARG A 11 6.36 38.10 -45.86
C ARG A 11 7.18 38.26 -44.58
N ARG A 12 7.79 39.44 -44.35
CA ARG A 12 8.52 39.71 -43.09
C ARG A 12 7.59 39.74 -41.88
N LYS A 13 6.40 40.32 -41.99
CA LYS A 13 5.41 40.33 -40.91
C LYS A 13 4.89 38.92 -40.62
N PHE A 14 4.67 38.09 -41.62
CA PHE A 14 4.22 36.70 -41.46
C PHE A 14 5.32 35.81 -40.87
N LEU A 15 6.58 35.98 -41.24
CA LEU A 15 7.72 35.29 -40.64
C LEU A 15 7.94 35.72 -39.19
N PHE A 16 7.75 37.00 -38.86
CA PHE A 16 7.87 37.51 -37.49
C PHE A 16 6.75 36.98 -36.58
N LEU A 17 5.51 36.89 -37.10
CA LEU A 17 4.38 36.29 -36.40
C LEU A 17 4.56 34.79 -36.18
N LEU A 18 5.03 34.03 -37.16
CA LEU A 18 5.36 32.62 -37.04
C LEU A 18 6.52 32.40 -36.07
N PHE A 19 7.54 33.21 -36.05
CA PHE A 19 8.68 33.11 -35.15
C PHE A 19 8.30 33.50 -33.71
N SER A 20 7.41 34.50 -33.53
CA SER A 20 6.89 34.83 -32.16
C SER A 20 5.96 33.78 -31.62
N CYS A 21 5.13 33.10 -32.44
CA CYS A 21 4.30 32.00 -32.04
C CYS A 21 5.15 30.75 -31.67
N LEU A 22 6.21 30.46 -32.43
CA LEU A 22 7.13 29.34 -32.10
C LEU A 22 7.92 29.59 -30.82
N LEU A 23 8.36 30.84 -30.58
CA LEU A 23 9.04 31.22 -29.33
C LEU A 23 8.10 31.17 -28.13
N SER A 24 6.83 31.57 -28.27
CA SER A 24 5.87 31.50 -27.18
C SER A 24 5.49 30.05 -26.81
N VAL A 25 5.36 29.15 -27.80
CA VAL A 25 5.08 27.74 -27.59
C VAL A 25 6.28 27.05 -26.93
N SER A 26 7.51 27.35 -27.35
CA SER A 26 8.71 26.78 -26.73
C SER A 26 8.94 27.31 -25.32
N LEU A 27 8.63 28.55 -25.01
CA LEU A 27 8.74 29.14 -23.70
C LEU A 27 7.69 28.54 -22.74
N SER A 28 6.44 28.31 -23.20
CA SER A 28 5.36 27.69 -22.44
C SER A 28 5.68 26.21 -22.13
N ALA A 29 6.18 25.46 -23.11
CA ALA A 29 6.61 24.08 -22.94
C ALA A 29 7.78 23.97 -21.93
N GLN A 30 8.76 24.88 -22.00
CA GLN A 30 9.88 24.94 -21.08
C GLN A 30 9.41 25.20 -19.65
N THR A 31 8.47 26.11 -19.46
CA THR A 31 7.93 26.44 -18.12
C THR A 31 7.17 25.26 -17.51
N TYR A 32 6.37 24.52 -18.30
CA TYR A 32 5.69 23.30 -17.84
C TYR A 32 6.70 22.24 -17.40
N GLN A 33 7.73 22.02 -18.19
CA GLN A 33 8.78 21.05 -17.89
C GLN A 33 9.57 21.45 -16.64
N GLU A 34 9.99 22.73 -16.52
CA GLU A 34 10.70 23.22 -15.33
C GLU A 34 9.89 23.08 -14.05
N LEU A 35 8.58 23.35 -14.07
CA LEU A 35 7.72 23.17 -12.92
C LEU A 35 7.61 21.69 -12.53
N SER A 36 7.49 20.81 -13.53
CA SER A 36 7.42 19.37 -13.32
C SER A 36 8.72 18.82 -12.73
N GLU A 37 9.87 19.21 -13.24
CA GLU A 37 11.19 18.79 -12.75
C GLU A 37 11.44 19.29 -11.32
N LYS A 38 11.15 20.56 -11.04
CA LYS A 38 11.25 21.13 -9.69
C LYS A 38 10.32 20.43 -8.69
N ALA A 39 9.12 20.05 -9.13
CA ALA A 39 8.20 19.31 -8.27
C ALA A 39 8.78 17.94 -7.87
N VAL A 40 9.35 17.21 -8.82
CA VAL A 40 10.02 15.92 -8.57
C VAL A 40 11.20 16.10 -7.59
N GLU A 41 12.00 17.15 -7.78
CA GLU A 41 13.10 17.48 -6.85
C GLU A 41 12.58 17.77 -5.44
N CYS A 42 11.48 18.52 -5.32
CA CYS A 42 10.85 18.81 -4.04
C CYS A 42 10.33 17.54 -3.35
N VAL A 43 9.77 16.58 -4.10
CA VAL A 43 9.37 15.26 -3.56
C VAL A 43 10.58 14.52 -3.01
N GLY A 44 11.71 14.53 -3.72
CA GLY A 44 12.95 13.89 -3.28
C GLY A 44 13.55 14.54 -2.01
N LYS A 45 13.27 15.83 -1.78
CA LYS A 45 13.67 16.59 -0.59
C LYS A 45 12.62 16.60 0.53
N ASP A 46 11.56 15.82 0.39
CA ASP A 46 10.40 15.77 1.29
C ASP A 46 9.68 17.13 1.49
N SER A 47 9.86 18.05 0.54
CA SER A 47 9.19 19.36 0.51
C SER A 47 7.80 19.24 -0.13
N LEU A 48 6.92 18.43 0.50
CA LEU A 48 5.67 17.94 -0.10
C LEU A 48 4.69 19.07 -0.47
N VAL A 49 4.54 20.09 0.37
CA VAL A 49 3.63 21.23 0.12
C VAL A 49 4.08 22.03 -1.10
N GLN A 50 5.40 22.25 -1.23
CA GLN A 50 5.96 22.95 -2.38
C GLN A 50 5.84 22.11 -3.66
N ALA A 51 6.06 20.79 -3.56
CA ALA A 51 5.86 19.87 -4.68
C ALA A 51 4.42 19.93 -5.19
N GLU A 52 3.44 19.90 -4.29
CA GLU A 52 2.02 19.97 -4.66
C GLU A 52 1.69 21.27 -5.41
N ASP A 53 2.18 22.41 -4.92
CA ASP A 53 1.94 23.72 -5.54
C ASP A 53 2.53 23.77 -6.96
N LEU A 54 3.77 23.32 -7.14
CA LEU A 54 4.44 23.24 -8.44
C LEU A 54 3.68 22.32 -9.42
N LEU A 55 3.21 21.14 -8.95
CA LEU A 55 2.41 20.23 -9.79
C LEU A 55 1.09 20.88 -10.23
N LYS A 56 0.38 21.55 -9.32
CA LYS A 56 -0.86 22.28 -9.64
C LYS A 56 -0.63 23.42 -10.61
N GLN A 57 0.49 24.15 -10.49
CA GLN A 57 0.85 25.20 -11.45
C GLN A 57 1.12 24.61 -12.84
N ALA A 58 1.88 23.51 -12.94
CA ALA A 58 2.14 22.84 -14.22
C ALA A 58 0.84 22.35 -14.87
N LEU A 59 -0.04 21.69 -14.12
CA LEU A 59 -1.33 21.20 -14.60
C LEU A 59 -2.24 22.34 -15.09
N LYS A 60 -2.20 23.49 -14.43
CA LYS A 60 -2.96 24.69 -14.83
C LYS A 60 -2.41 25.32 -16.10
N LEU A 61 -1.09 25.26 -16.31
CA LEU A 61 -0.44 25.85 -17.47
C LEU A 61 -0.80 25.10 -18.75
N GLU A 62 -0.80 23.77 -18.70
CA GLU A 62 -1.09 22.91 -19.86
C GLU A 62 -2.16 21.84 -19.53
N PRO A 63 -3.43 22.22 -19.35
CA PRO A 63 -4.46 21.31 -18.85
C PRO A 63 -4.80 20.14 -19.80
N LYS A 64 -4.44 20.23 -21.06
CA LYS A 64 -4.67 19.20 -22.10
C LYS A 64 -3.42 18.40 -22.47
N ASN A 65 -2.31 18.57 -21.74
CA ASN A 65 -1.08 17.85 -22.04
C ASN A 65 -1.26 16.36 -21.73
N ALA A 66 -0.88 15.49 -22.67
CA ALA A 66 -0.96 14.05 -22.49
C ALA A 66 -0.05 13.54 -21.34
N HIS A 67 1.01 14.25 -21.01
CA HIS A 67 1.89 13.93 -19.89
C HIS A 67 1.30 14.25 -18.51
N ASN A 68 0.13 14.89 -18.46
CA ASN A 68 -0.56 15.19 -17.19
C ASN A 68 -0.93 13.93 -16.40
N ALA A 69 -1.01 12.75 -17.02
CA ALA A 69 -1.18 11.50 -16.30
C ALA A 69 -0.08 11.31 -15.24
N LEU A 70 1.18 11.59 -15.59
CA LEU A 70 2.32 11.52 -14.66
C LEU A 70 2.23 12.59 -13.57
N LEU A 71 1.86 13.82 -13.93
CA LEU A 71 1.73 14.92 -12.96
C LEU A 71 0.62 14.64 -11.95
N PHE A 72 -0.54 14.17 -12.41
CA PHE A 72 -1.62 13.75 -11.52
C PHE A 72 -1.23 12.56 -10.64
N SER A 73 -0.45 11.61 -11.17
CA SER A 73 0.10 10.51 -10.38
C SER A 73 1.04 11.01 -9.27
N ASN A 74 1.96 11.91 -9.60
CA ASN A 74 2.86 12.52 -8.62
C ASN A 74 2.10 13.37 -7.59
N LEU A 75 1.06 14.09 -8.03
CA LEU A 75 0.18 14.84 -7.13
C LEU A 75 -0.53 13.92 -6.14
N GLY A 76 -1.08 12.81 -6.61
CA GLY A 76 -1.69 11.78 -5.77
C GLY A 76 -0.71 11.21 -4.74
N LEU A 77 0.54 10.92 -5.14
CA LEU A 77 1.59 10.46 -4.24
C LEU A 77 1.91 11.49 -3.15
N VAL A 78 2.06 12.76 -3.52
CA VAL A 78 2.31 13.86 -2.57
C VAL A 78 1.15 14.01 -1.58
N GLN A 79 -0.09 14.00 -2.08
CA GLN A 79 -1.29 14.10 -1.26
C GLN A 79 -1.45 12.92 -0.29
N ARG A 80 -1.14 11.69 -0.74
CA ARG A 80 -1.09 10.51 0.14
C ARG A 80 -0.07 10.69 1.27
N LYS A 81 1.14 11.13 0.95
CA LYS A 81 2.19 11.42 1.96
C LYS A 81 1.78 12.52 2.95
N LEU A 82 0.96 13.47 2.53
CA LEU A 82 0.37 14.51 3.37
C LEU A 82 -0.86 14.03 4.17
N GLY A 83 -1.24 12.75 4.07
CA GLY A 83 -2.42 12.17 4.74
C GLY A 83 -3.75 12.57 4.09
N ARG A 84 -3.73 13.23 2.93
CA ARG A 84 -4.93 13.68 2.22
C ARG A 84 -5.40 12.62 1.22
N TYR A 85 -5.90 11.51 1.75
CA TYR A 85 -6.25 10.32 0.97
C TYR A 85 -7.33 10.56 -0.09
N ASN A 86 -8.37 11.34 0.22
CA ASN A 86 -9.45 11.63 -0.74
C ASN A 86 -8.92 12.43 -1.94
N ASP A 87 -8.09 13.44 -1.70
CA ASP A 87 -7.47 14.24 -2.76
C ASP A 87 -6.54 13.36 -3.62
N ALA A 88 -5.80 12.46 -2.99
CA ALA A 88 -4.93 11.52 -3.68
C ALA A 88 -5.70 10.58 -4.61
N VAL A 89 -6.83 10.02 -4.13
CA VAL A 89 -7.73 9.18 -4.96
C VAL A 89 -8.27 9.95 -6.16
N GLU A 90 -8.65 11.22 -5.97
CA GLU A 90 -9.12 12.09 -7.05
C GLU A 90 -8.00 12.32 -8.09
N SER A 91 -6.80 12.66 -7.64
CA SER A 91 -5.64 12.86 -8.51
C SER A 91 -5.28 11.59 -9.30
N TYR A 92 -5.24 10.42 -8.66
CA TYR A 92 -5.03 9.16 -9.37
C TYR A 92 -6.18 8.84 -10.33
N THR A 93 -7.41 9.22 -10.03
CA THR A 93 -8.55 9.05 -10.93
C THR A 93 -8.39 9.93 -12.18
N TYR A 94 -7.97 11.19 -12.03
CA TYR A 94 -7.63 12.02 -13.19
C TYR A 94 -6.48 11.44 -14.03
N ALA A 95 -5.45 10.91 -13.37
CA ALA A 95 -4.35 10.23 -14.06
C ALA A 95 -4.83 9.02 -14.87
N LEU A 96 -5.72 8.20 -14.31
CA LEU A 96 -6.29 7.02 -14.96
C LEU A 96 -7.31 7.37 -16.06
N ASN A 97 -7.96 8.53 -16.02
CA ASN A 97 -8.78 9.00 -17.13
C ASN A 97 -7.92 9.30 -18.39
N ILE A 98 -6.65 9.66 -18.20
CA ILE A 98 -5.70 9.89 -19.29
C ILE A 98 -4.99 8.58 -19.68
N ALA A 99 -4.59 7.77 -18.71
CA ALA A 99 -3.85 6.53 -18.87
C ALA A 99 -4.53 5.36 -18.12
N PRO A 100 -5.64 4.78 -18.65
CA PRO A 100 -6.51 3.85 -17.91
C PRO A 100 -5.83 2.56 -17.46
N LEU A 101 -4.77 2.13 -18.13
CA LEU A 101 -4.06 0.88 -17.86
C LEU A 101 -2.68 1.10 -17.23
N ALA A 102 -2.46 2.26 -16.62
CA ALA A 102 -1.20 2.56 -15.94
C ALA A 102 -1.09 1.78 -14.62
N VAL A 103 -0.44 0.62 -14.67
CA VAL A 103 -0.27 -0.30 -13.53
C VAL A 103 0.19 0.41 -12.24
N PRO A 104 1.23 1.26 -12.25
CA PRO A 104 1.65 1.93 -11.01
C PRO A 104 0.58 2.82 -10.38
N ILE A 105 -0.27 3.46 -11.22
CA ILE A 105 -1.34 4.35 -10.74
C ILE A 105 -2.48 3.54 -10.15
N LEU A 106 -2.85 2.41 -10.78
CA LEU A 106 -3.84 1.47 -10.26
C LEU A 106 -3.41 0.91 -8.91
N LEU A 107 -2.16 0.46 -8.77
CA LEU A 107 -1.60 -0.05 -7.52
C LEU A 107 -1.65 1.00 -6.40
N ASN A 108 -1.21 2.23 -6.69
CA ASN A 108 -1.22 3.30 -5.71
C ASN A 108 -2.64 3.67 -5.26
N ARG A 109 -3.62 3.73 -6.17
CA ARG A 109 -5.01 4.02 -5.83
C ARG A 109 -5.64 2.88 -5.03
N ALA A 110 -5.38 1.63 -5.44
CA ALA A 110 -5.84 0.45 -4.73
C ALA A 110 -5.32 0.38 -3.28
N ALA A 111 -4.05 0.72 -3.07
CA ALA A 111 -3.46 0.77 -1.75
C ALA A 111 -4.19 1.78 -0.84
N ILE A 112 -4.50 2.99 -1.34
CA ILE A 112 -5.30 3.97 -0.57
C ILE A 112 -6.71 3.43 -0.27
N TYR A 113 -7.35 2.78 -1.24
CA TYR A 113 -8.66 2.18 -0.99
C TYR A 113 -8.62 1.13 0.11
N LEU A 114 -7.55 0.31 0.18
CA LEU A 114 -7.37 -0.65 1.29
C LEU A 114 -7.14 0.06 2.64
N GLU A 115 -6.28 1.07 2.68
CA GLU A 115 -6.03 1.88 3.88
C GLU A 115 -7.31 2.52 4.41
N GLN A 116 -8.25 2.85 3.54
CA GLN A 116 -9.57 3.41 3.89
C GLN A 116 -10.66 2.35 4.13
N GLY A 117 -10.33 1.07 4.09
CA GLY A 117 -11.30 -0.03 4.24
C GLY A 117 -12.23 -0.22 3.04
N MET A 118 -11.97 0.45 1.90
CA MET A 118 -12.78 0.34 0.68
C MET A 118 -12.36 -0.87 -0.17
N GLN A 119 -12.47 -2.06 0.41
CA GLN A 119 -11.96 -3.32 -0.17
C GLN A 119 -12.49 -3.61 -1.58
N ASP A 120 -13.75 -3.29 -1.88
CA ASP A 120 -14.34 -3.55 -3.20
C ASP A 120 -13.70 -2.69 -4.29
N LYS A 121 -13.39 -1.43 -3.99
CA LYS A 121 -12.71 -0.54 -4.95
C LYS A 121 -11.25 -0.97 -5.16
N ALA A 122 -10.56 -1.33 -4.09
CA ALA A 122 -9.21 -1.86 -4.19
C ALA A 122 -9.16 -3.14 -5.03
N TYR A 123 -10.09 -4.06 -4.81
CA TYR A 123 -10.20 -5.29 -5.58
C TYR A 123 -10.35 -5.04 -7.08
N VAL A 124 -11.19 -4.08 -7.49
CA VAL A 124 -11.37 -3.71 -8.89
C VAL A 124 -10.06 -3.23 -9.52
N ASP A 125 -9.33 -2.34 -8.85
CA ASP A 125 -8.06 -1.82 -9.35
C ASP A 125 -7.01 -2.95 -9.45
N TYR A 126 -6.88 -3.82 -8.44
CA TYR A 126 -5.97 -4.97 -8.52
C TYR A 126 -6.36 -5.96 -9.62
N CYS A 127 -7.64 -6.17 -9.88
CA CYS A 127 -8.06 -6.97 -11.02
C CYS A 127 -7.64 -6.35 -12.35
N GLN A 128 -7.79 -5.02 -12.52
CA GLN A 128 -7.30 -4.33 -13.71
C GLN A 128 -5.78 -4.45 -13.87
N VAL A 129 -5.01 -4.38 -12.78
CA VAL A 129 -3.57 -4.66 -12.82
C VAL A 129 -3.32 -6.07 -13.35
N MET A 130 -4.05 -7.08 -12.84
CA MET A 130 -3.89 -8.48 -13.26
C MET A 130 -4.31 -8.73 -14.71
N ASP A 131 -5.20 -7.91 -15.28
CA ASP A 131 -5.57 -7.98 -16.70
C ASP A 131 -4.42 -7.52 -17.60
N VAL A 132 -3.63 -6.53 -17.14
CA VAL A 132 -2.49 -5.96 -17.86
C VAL A 132 -1.21 -6.76 -17.61
N ASP A 133 -0.92 -7.04 -16.34
CA ASP A 133 0.29 -7.74 -15.88
C ASP A 133 -0.09 -8.94 -15.01
N LYS A 134 -0.24 -10.09 -15.66
CA LYS A 134 -0.62 -11.36 -15.01
C LYS A 134 0.41 -11.89 -14.02
N LYS A 135 1.61 -11.31 -13.96
CA LYS A 135 2.70 -11.70 -13.05
C LYS A 135 2.99 -10.64 -12.00
N ASN A 136 2.15 -9.65 -11.85
CA ASN A 136 2.32 -8.61 -10.85
C ASN A 136 2.18 -9.20 -9.44
N THR A 137 3.30 -9.32 -8.74
CA THR A 137 3.36 -9.96 -7.42
C THR A 137 2.65 -9.16 -6.35
N GLU A 138 2.67 -7.82 -6.43
CA GLU A 138 1.95 -6.95 -5.50
C GLU A 138 0.44 -7.11 -5.65
N ALA A 139 -0.06 -7.09 -6.89
CA ALA A 139 -1.49 -7.27 -7.15
C ALA A 139 -1.99 -8.66 -6.72
N LEU A 140 -1.21 -9.72 -6.95
CA LEU A 140 -1.51 -11.06 -6.47
C LEU A 140 -1.60 -11.10 -4.94
N LEU A 141 -0.59 -10.54 -4.25
CA LEU A 141 -0.54 -10.52 -2.79
C LEU A 141 -1.75 -9.78 -2.20
N MET A 142 -2.01 -8.57 -2.68
CA MET A 142 -3.07 -7.73 -2.15
C MET A 142 -4.47 -8.26 -2.49
N ARG A 143 -4.65 -8.87 -3.66
CA ARG A 143 -5.91 -9.51 -4.01
C ARG A 143 -6.15 -10.77 -3.18
N ALA A 144 -5.11 -11.58 -2.92
CA ALA A 144 -5.19 -12.70 -1.99
C ALA A 144 -5.59 -12.24 -0.58
N TYR A 145 -5.00 -11.15 -0.11
CA TYR A 145 -5.38 -10.54 1.17
C TYR A 145 -6.87 -10.13 1.19
N ILE A 146 -7.38 -9.49 0.14
CA ILE A 146 -8.80 -9.15 0.04
C ILE A 146 -9.68 -10.41 0.05
N TYR A 147 -9.28 -11.47 -0.65
CA TYR A 147 -9.99 -12.75 -0.59
C TYR A 147 -10.01 -13.35 0.82
N MET A 148 -8.90 -13.25 1.57
CA MET A 148 -8.86 -13.66 2.99
C MET A 148 -9.87 -12.88 3.84
N LEU A 149 -9.94 -11.55 3.70
CA LEU A 149 -10.91 -10.71 4.39
C LEU A 149 -12.37 -11.10 4.08
N ARG A 150 -12.63 -11.51 2.83
CA ARG A 150 -13.94 -11.98 2.36
C ARG A 150 -14.22 -13.46 2.70
N ARG A 151 -13.29 -14.15 3.32
CA ARG A 151 -13.31 -15.60 3.57
C ARG A 151 -13.44 -16.43 2.30
N ASP A 152 -13.04 -15.88 1.15
CA ASP A 152 -12.88 -16.63 -0.09
C ASP A 152 -11.51 -17.30 -0.12
N TYR A 153 -11.35 -18.35 0.68
CA TYR A 153 -10.09 -19.07 0.82
C TYR A 153 -9.64 -19.73 -0.48
N LYS A 154 -10.58 -20.07 -1.37
CA LYS A 154 -10.26 -20.63 -2.70
C LYS A 154 -9.58 -19.59 -3.59
N GLY A 155 -10.11 -18.38 -3.64
CA GLY A 155 -9.51 -17.26 -4.38
C GLY A 155 -8.15 -16.87 -3.80
N ALA A 156 -8.06 -16.77 -2.46
CA ALA A 156 -6.80 -16.47 -1.77
C ALA A 156 -5.70 -17.49 -2.11
N ARG A 157 -6.02 -18.79 -2.03
CA ARG A 157 -5.08 -19.88 -2.35
C ARG A 157 -4.53 -19.77 -3.76
N LEU A 158 -5.40 -19.53 -4.74
CA LEU A 158 -4.99 -19.42 -6.14
C LEU A 158 -3.97 -18.28 -6.35
N ASP A 159 -4.22 -17.14 -5.73
CA ASP A 159 -3.34 -15.98 -5.87
C ASP A 159 -2.02 -16.15 -5.10
N TYR A 160 -2.04 -16.70 -3.86
CA TYR A 160 -0.81 -17.02 -3.13
C TYR A 160 0.04 -18.06 -3.86
N GLN A 161 -0.57 -19.13 -4.37
CA GLN A 161 0.17 -20.15 -5.13
C GLN A 161 0.82 -19.54 -6.37
N ARG A 162 0.07 -18.72 -7.12
CA ARG A 162 0.59 -18.07 -8.32
C ARG A 162 1.71 -17.06 -7.99
N LEU A 163 1.59 -16.33 -6.88
CA LEU A 163 2.66 -15.47 -6.38
C LEU A 163 3.91 -16.29 -6.09
N LEU A 164 3.79 -17.42 -5.41
CA LEU A 164 4.91 -18.26 -5.01
C LEU A 164 5.49 -19.08 -6.18
N GLU A 165 4.75 -19.30 -7.27
CA GLU A 165 5.29 -19.79 -8.53
C GLU A 165 6.24 -18.77 -9.20
N ILE A 166 5.95 -17.45 -9.05
CA ILE A 166 6.75 -16.37 -9.61
C ILE A 166 7.95 -16.06 -8.70
N ASP A 167 7.70 -15.96 -7.40
CA ASP A 167 8.68 -15.65 -6.36
C ASP A 167 8.54 -16.64 -5.18
N PRO A 168 9.18 -17.80 -5.24
CA PRO A 168 9.09 -18.83 -4.21
C PRO A 168 9.57 -18.41 -2.82
N LYS A 169 10.38 -17.34 -2.76
CA LYS A 169 10.93 -16.80 -1.50
C LYS A 169 10.14 -15.59 -0.99
N ASN A 170 9.04 -15.22 -1.62
CA ASN A 170 8.25 -14.10 -1.19
C ASN A 170 7.77 -14.28 0.25
N TYR A 171 8.33 -13.47 1.15
CA TYR A 171 8.03 -13.52 2.58
C TYR A 171 6.53 -13.38 2.85
N ASN A 172 5.92 -12.31 2.34
CA ASN A 172 4.50 -12.01 2.57
C ASN A 172 3.56 -13.06 1.95
N GLY A 173 3.93 -13.59 0.78
CA GLY A 173 3.19 -14.67 0.13
C GLY A 173 3.20 -15.96 0.94
N ARG A 174 4.36 -16.33 1.50
CA ARG A 174 4.50 -17.51 2.38
C ARG A 174 3.77 -17.33 3.70
N LEU A 175 3.91 -16.16 4.35
CA LEU A 175 3.19 -15.85 5.59
C LEU A 175 1.67 -15.84 5.36
N GLY A 176 1.22 -15.22 4.27
CA GLY A 176 -0.20 -15.21 3.90
C GLY A 176 -0.74 -16.61 3.61
N LEU A 177 0.05 -17.47 2.95
CA LEU A 177 -0.32 -18.87 2.75
C LEU A 177 -0.39 -19.63 4.07
N ALA A 178 0.54 -19.43 5.01
CA ALA A 178 0.48 -20.05 6.33
C ALA A 178 -0.79 -19.63 7.09
N THR A 179 -1.15 -18.34 7.03
CA THR A 179 -2.40 -17.85 7.63
C THR A 179 -3.64 -18.48 6.96
N LEU A 180 -3.61 -18.66 5.65
CA LEU A 180 -4.69 -19.36 4.93
C LEU A 180 -4.80 -20.83 5.37
N GLU A 181 -3.68 -21.55 5.46
CA GLU A 181 -3.66 -22.95 5.94
C GLU A 181 -4.25 -23.06 7.35
N GLN A 182 -3.90 -22.13 8.25
CA GLN A 182 -4.50 -22.04 9.59
C GLN A 182 -6.02 -21.84 9.52
N LYS A 183 -6.51 -20.90 8.72
CA LYS A 183 -7.96 -20.62 8.58
C LYS A 183 -8.75 -21.79 7.99
N GLU A 184 -8.10 -22.66 7.24
CA GLU A 184 -8.66 -23.93 6.74
C GLU A 184 -8.44 -25.12 7.70
N ASN A 185 -7.92 -24.89 8.92
CA ASN A 185 -7.57 -25.89 9.94
C ASN A 185 -6.48 -26.88 9.47
N LYS A 186 -5.65 -26.50 8.52
CA LYS A 186 -4.47 -27.23 8.06
C LYS A 186 -3.25 -26.79 8.86
N PHE A 187 -3.32 -27.05 10.16
CA PHE A 187 -2.34 -26.51 11.10
C PHE A 187 -0.92 -27.01 10.88
N ARG A 188 -0.75 -28.27 10.43
CA ARG A 188 0.58 -28.82 10.13
C ARG A 188 1.25 -28.10 8.99
N GLU A 189 0.51 -27.88 7.90
CA GLU A 189 0.98 -27.15 6.73
C GLU A 189 1.33 -25.68 7.08
N ALA A 190 0.54 -25.05 7.93
CA ALA A 190 0.83 -23.71 8.45
C ALA A 190 2.13 -23.69 9.26
N LEU A 191 2.31 -24.64 10.21
CA LEU A 191 3.54 -24.75 11.01
C LEU A 191 4.76 -25.05 10.14
N ASP A 192 4.64 -25.91 9.13
CA ASP A 192 5.76 -26.21 8.21
C ASP A 192 6.27 -24.97 7.52
N ILE A 193 5.35 -24.10 7.04
CA ILE A 193 5.71 -22.84 6.38
C ILE A 193 6.34 -21.87 7.39
N LEU A 194 5.74 -21.71 8.57
CA LEU A 194 6.24 -20.80 9.61
C LEU A 194 7.59 -21.22 10.16
N ASN A 195 7.82 -22.54 10.36
CA ASN A 195 9.10 -23.08 10.78
C ASN A 195 10.21 -22.82 9.73
N GLN A 196 9.90 -22.95 8.43
CA GLN A 196 10.84 -22.60 7.37
C GLN A 196 11.15 -21.09 7.35
N LEU A 197 10.13 -20.25 7.54
CA LEU A 197 10.34 -18.80 7.64
C LEU A 197 11.21 -18.43 8.85
N LEU A 198 11.00 -19.05 10.00
CA LEU A 198 11.80 -18.82 11.22
C LEU A 198 13.25 -19.30 11.10
N VAL A 199 13.53 -20.30 10.27
CA VAL A 199 14.93 -20.67 9.94
C VAL A 199 15.60 -19.56 9.11
N GLU A 200 14.88 -18.91 8.22
CA GLU A 200 15.40 -17.83 7.37
C GLU A 200 15.44 -16.47 8.11
N PHE A 201 14.47 -16.23 9.00
CA PHE A 201 14.27 -14.96 9.70
C PHE A 201 14.10 -15.20 11.22
N PRO A 202 15.15 -15.65 11.92
CA PRO A 202 15.04 -16.07 13.34
C PRO A 202 14.79 -14.93 14.33
N GLU A 203 14.97 -13.67 13.92
CA GLU A 203 14.75 -12.49 14.78
C GLU A 203 13.45 -11.75 14.43
N ASP A 204 12.57 -12.37 13.65
CA ASP A 204 11.29 -11.77 13.26
C ASP A 204 10.18 -12.11 14.26
N ALA A 205 9.86 -11.17 15.13
CA ALA A 205 8.81 -11.33 16.16
C ALA A 205 7.43 -11.66 15.57
N VAL A 206 7.10 -11.20 14.35
CA VAL A 206 5.80 -11.47 13.71
C VAL A 206 5.62 -12.96 13.43
N LEU A 207 6.69 -13.67 13.07
CA LEU A 207 6.64 -15.10 12.78
C LEU A 207 6.40 -15.92 14.04
N TYR A 208 6.97 -15.53 15.18
CA TYR A 208 6.71 -16.17 16.45
C TYR A 208 5.26 -15.97 16.90
N VAL A 209 4.71 -14.76 16.75
CA VAL A 209 3.28 -14.50 17.02
C VAL A 209 2.40 -15.35 16.11
N ALA A 210 2.70 -15.41 14.81
CA ALA A 210 1.93 -16.21 13.85
C ALA A 210 1.99 -17.72 14.20
N ARG A 211 3.16 -18.23 14.61
CA ARG A 211 3.28 -19.64 15.00
C ARG A 211 2.55 -19.93 16.32
N ALA A 212 2.66 -19.03 17.28
CA ALA A 212 1.92 -19.11 18.54
C ALA A 212 0.40 -19.14 18.33
N ASP A 213 -0.13 -18.37 17.38
CA ASP A 213 -1.56 -18.37 17.05
C ASP A 213 -2.02 -19.74 16.49
N VAL A 214 -1.20 -20.36 15.63
CA VAL A 214 -1.46 -21.72 15.13
C VAL A 214 -1.38 -22.76 16.26
N GLU A 215 -0.36 -22.69 17.12
CA GLU A 215 -0.20 -23.60 18.26
C GLU A 215 -1.37 -23.48 19.25
N ARG A 216 -1.85 -22.26 19.50
CA ARG A 216 -3.05 -22.02 20.31
C ARG A 216 -4.30 -22.67 19.70
N ASP A 217 -4.50 -22.54 18.38
CA ASP A 217 -5.62 -23.20 17.69
C ASP A 217 -5.56 -24.72 17.82
N MET A 218 -4.35 -25.29 17.88
CA MET A 218 -4.10 -26.72 18.18
C MET A 218 -4.21 -27.09 19.66
N LYS A 219 -4.46 -26.13 20.57
CA LYS A 219 -4.47 -26.27 22.01
C LYS A 219 -3.12 -26.64 22.63
N HIS A 220 -2.05 -26.25 21.96
CA HIS A 220 -0.68 -26.37 22.45
C HIS A 220 -0.24 -25.09 23.16
N ASP A 221 -1.01 -24.66 24.17
CA ASP A 221 -0.83 -23.37 24.84
C ASP A 221 0.60 -23.17 25.39
N ASP A 222 1.24 -24.23 25.87
CA ASP A 222 2.61 -24.15 26.41
C ASP A 222 3.62 -23.78 25.31
N LEU A 223 3.47 -24.30 24.08
CA LEU A 223 4.32 -23.94 22.94
C LEU A 223 4.04 -22.53 22.48
N ALA A 224 2.76 -22.16 22.43
CA ALA A 224 2.35 -20.80 22.08
C ALA A 224 2.97 -19.76 23.04
N LEU A 225 2.96 -20.02 24.36
CA LEU A 225 3.54 -19.13 25.35
C LEU A 225 5.07 -18.96 25.17
N VAL A 226 5.79 -20.03 24.83
CA VAL A 226 7.23 -19.95 24.54
C VAL A 226 7.51 -19.02 23.35
N ASP A 227 6.73 -19.16 22.27
CA ASP A 227 6.86 -18.30 21.11
C ASP A 227 6.50 -16.83 21.41
N LEU A 228 5.46 -16.60 22.19
CA LEU A 228 5.05 -15.25 22.59
C LEU A 228 6.06 -14.57 23.50
N ASP A 229 6.71 -15.31 24.39
CA ASP A 229 7.80 -14.78 25.20
C ASP A 229 8.99 -14.37 24.33
N GLU A 230 9.31 -15.15 23.28
CA GLU A 230 10.36 -14.80 22.34
C GLU A 230 9.95 -13.61 21.46
N ALA A 231 8.70 -13.56 20.98
CA ALA A 231 8.18 -12.41 20.25
C ALA A 231 8.29 -11.10 21.04
N ILE A 232 7.92 -11.15 22.33
CA ILE A 232 8.02 -9.97 23.22
C ILE A 232 9.48 -9.62 23.53
N ARG A 233 10.38 -10.60 23.62
CA ARG A 233 11.81 -10.33 23.79
C ARG A 233 12.39 -9.60 22.57
N LEU A 234 11.98 -9.99 21.37
CA LEU A 234 12.43 -9.41 20.11
C LEU A 234 11.78 -8.04 19.84
N ALA A 235 10.49 -7.90 20.10
CA ALA A 235 9.69 -6.70 19.93
C ALA A 235 8.86 -6.39 21.19
N PRO A 236 9.43 -5.66 22.18
CA PRO A 236 8.73 -5.33 23.43
C PRO A 236 7.52 -4.41 23.28
N ASP A 237 7.28 -3.91 22.08
CA ASP A 237 6.12 -3.10 21.69
C ASP A 237 5.10 -3.85 20.83
N SER A 238 5.25 -5.16 20.65
CA SER A 238 4.31 -6.00 19.91
C SER A 238 2.97 -6.11 20.63
N MET A 239 1.98 -5.31 20.22
CA MET A 239 0.62 -5.36 20.77
C MET A 239 -0.01 -6.74 20.62
N ASP A 240 0.14 -7.35 19.45
CA ASP A 240 -0.46 -8.65 19.12
C ASP A 240 0.08 -9.78 20.02
N ALA A 241 1.38 -9.74 20.35
CA ALA A 241 1.98 -10.73 21.25
C ALA A 241 1.39 -10.66 22.66
N TYR A 242 1.21 -9.44 23.20
CA TYR A 242 0.58 -9.26 24.51
C TYR A 242 -0.91 -9.66 24.50
N LEU A 243 -1.65 -9.29 23.45
CA LEU A 243 -3.06 -9.68 23.33
C LEU A 243 -3.22 -11.19 23.30
N LEU A 244 -2.46 -11.87 22.45
CA LEU A 244 -2.55 -13.32 22.30
C LEU A 244 -2.11 -14.04 23.58
N ARG A 245 -1.02 -13.60 24.26
CA ARG A 245 -0.57 -14.17 25.53
C ARG A 245 -1.57 -13.91 26.65
N GLY A 246 -2.14 -12.72 26.70
CA GLY A 246 -3.21 -12.39 27.65
C GLY A 246 -4.44 -13.27 27.49
N ASP A 247 -4.85 -13.54 26.25
CA ASP A 247 -5.97 -14.46 25.97
C ASP A 247 -5.67 -15.88 26.45
N ILE A 248 -4.45 -16.41 26.18
CA ILE A 248 -4.05 -17.75 26.67
C ILE A 248 -4.05 -17.80 28.19
N TYR A 249 -3.50 -16.78 28.88
CA TYR A 249 -3.53 -16.71 30.32
C TYR A 249 -4.96 -16.64 30.89
N LEU A 250 -5.87 -15.95 30.19
CA LEU A 250 -7.27 -15.88 30.58
C LEU A 250 -7.94 -17.25 30.47
N ASP A 251 -7.73 -17.96 29.36
CA ASP A 251 -8.22 -19.34 29.16
C ASP A 251 -7.69 -20.29 30.24
N GLN A 252 -6.44 -20.10 30.67
CA GLN A 252 -5.81 -20.83 31.77
C GLN A 252 -6.24 -20.35 33.18
N LYS A 253 -7.16 -19.39 33.29
CA LYS A 253 -7.63 -18.76 34.55
C LYS A 253 -6.52 -18.03 35.34
N LYS A 254 -5.41 -17.67 34.68
CA LYS A 254 -4.30 -16.89 35.23
C LYS A 254 -4.59 -15.41 35.14
N LYS A 255 -5.69 -14.95 35.78
CA LYS A 255 -6.29 -13.64 35.66
C LYS A 255 -5.32 -12.46 35.85
N SER A 256 -4.41 -12.55 36.82
CA SER A 256 -3.44 -11.49 37.09
C SER A 256 -2.43 -11.31 35.96
N LEU A 257 -1.97 -12.39 35.33
CA LEU A 257 -1.06 -12.35 34.19
C LEU A 257 -1.78 -11.84 32.96
N ALA A 258 -2.99 -12.34 32.68
CA ALA A 258 -3.83 -11.87 31.59
C ALA A 258 -4.06 -10.36 31.68
N LYS A 259 -4.43 -9.87 32.87
CA LYS A 259 -4.67 -8.45 33.12
C LYS A 259 -3.43 -7.61 32.84
N ALA A 260 -2.24 -8.06 33.29
CA ALA A 260 -0.99 -7.35 33.06
C ALA A 260 -0.66 -7.22 31.55
N ASP A 261 -0.89 -8.27 30.78
CA ASP A 261 -0.66 -8.26 29.33
C ASP A 261 -1.66 -7.34 28.60
N PHE A 262 -2.94 -7.37 28.93
CA PHE A 262 -3.92 -6.44 28.35
C PHE A 262 -3.64 -4.99 28.73
N GLU A 263 -3.25 -4.70 29.98
CA GLU A 263 -2.84 -3.36 30.39
C GLU A 263 -1.60 -2.89 29.61
N LYS A 264 -0.66 -3.81 29.35
CA LYS A 264 0.51 -3.49 28.51
C LYS A 264 0.10 -3.21 27.07
N ALA A 265 -0.77 -4.02 26.46
CA ALA A 265 -1.29 -3.79 25.11
C ALA A 265 -2.00 -2.42 24.99
N ILE A 266 -2.82 -2.07 25.99
CA ILE A 266 -3.45 -0.73 26.05
C ILE A 266 -2.41 0.38 26.12
N SER A 267 -1.37 0.22 26.92
CA SER A 267 -0.28 1.21 27.04
C SER A 267 0.50 1.40 25.74
N LEU A 268 0.49 0.41 24.86
CA LEU A 268 1.12 0.42 23.53
C LEU A 268 0.20 0.99 22.45
N GLY A 269 -1.09 1.23 22.73
CA GLY A 269 -2.00 1.88 21.80
C GLY A 269 -3.26 1.09 21.43
N VAL A 270 -3.46 -0.12 21.97
CA VAL A 270 -4.71 -0.86 21.79
C VAL A 270 -5.85 -0.08 22.45
N PRO A 271 -6.96 0.22 21.73
CA PRO A 271 -8.10 0.89 22.32
C PRO A 271 -8.67 0.07 23.48
N PRO A 272 -8.93 0.69 24.67
CA PRO A 272 -9.48 -0.04 25.80
C PRO A 272 -10.83 -0.74 25.52
N ALA A 273 -11.56 -0.24 24.52
CA ALA A 273 -12.83 -0.83 24.09
C ALA A 273 -12.63 -2.23 23.47
N ASP A 274 -11.50 -2.46 22.80
CA ASP A 274 -11.21 -3.72 22.06
C ASP A 274 -10.90 -4.88 23.02
N VAL A 275 -10.44 -4.59 24.24
CA VAL A 275 -10.12 -5.58 25.28
C VAL A 275 -11.04 -5.49 26.50
N HIS A 276 -12.18 -4.80 26.37
CA HIS A 276 -13.07 -4.55 27.48
C HIS A 276 -13.62 -5.84 28.11
N GLU A 277 -14.05 -6.78 27.29
CA GLU A 277 -14.62 -8.05 27.77
C GLU A 277 -13.56 -8.90 28.49
N GLN A 278 -12.35 -9.00 27.94
CA GLN A 278 -11.22 -9.70 28.55
C GLN A 278 -10.85 -9.08 29.91
N MET A 279 -10.78 -7.75 29.96
CA MET A 279 -10.51 -7.03 31.21
C MET A 279 -11.60 -7.21 32.27
N GLN A 280 -12.86 -7.38 31.88
CA GLN A 280 -13.95 -7.74 32.83
C GLN A 280 -13.79 -9.16 33.39
N GLN A 281 -13.36 -10.10 32.57
CA GLN A 281 -13.11 -11.49 33.01
C GLN A 281 -11.88 -11.61 33.92
N CYS A 282 -10.96 -10.65 33.88
CA CYS A 282 -9.80 -10.57 34.77
C CYS A 282 -10.16 -10.12 36.21
N LYS A 283 -11.35 -9.59 36.45
CA LYS A 283 -11.85 -9.26 37.79
C LYS A 283 -12.29 -10.49 38.51
#